data_ba8f4c0c6b0c3f0aa13138e5331e2268
#
_entry.id   ba8f4c0c6b0c3f0aa13138e5331e2268
#
_cell.length_a   1.000
_cell.length_b   1.000
_cell.length_c   1.000
_cell.angle_alpha   90.00
_cell.angle_beta   90.00
_cell.angle_gamma   90.00
#
_symmetry.space_group_name_H-M   'P 1'
#
loop_
_entity.id
_entity.type
_entity.pdbx_description
1 polymer ?
#
loop_
_entity_poly.entity_id
_entity_poly.type
_entity_poly.pdbx_seq_one_letter_code
_entity_poly.pdbx_strand_id
1 'polypeptide(L)'
;MRIRVPSKKIRERFLLIYELKGCQKAVDFLTRYYGVRRMRIVLNGRKVGNGDIACYEDNKAYFTKRGLNKSNVLHELYHHLAYVDGWEMSERREEMEADRYARKVLRKTIGNS
;
A
#
# COMPACT_ATOMS: atom_id res chain seq x y z
N MET A 1 8.81 -6.78 14.17
CA MET A 1 7.61 -7.52 13.77
C MET A 1 7.52 -7.67 12.27
N ARG A 2 7.08 -8.81 11.80
CA ARG A 2 7.00 -9.03 10.37
C ARG A 2 5.65 -8.56 9.84
N ILE A 3 5.67 -7.83 8.73
CA ILE A 3 4.43 -7.38 8.10
C ILE A 3 3.77 -8.58 7.42
N ARG A 4 2.54 -8.89 7.81
CA ARG A 4 1.81 -10.03 7.27
C ARG A 4 0.85 -9.59 6.18
N VAL A 5 0.73 -10.43 5.16
CA VAL A 5 -0.31 -10.25 4.15
C VAL A 5 -1.65 -10.58 4.82
N PRO A 6 -2.66 -9.73 4.65
CA PRO A 6 -3.96 -9.98 5.28
C PRO A 6 -4.61 -11.25 4.76
N SER A 7 -5.55 -11.80 5.54
CA SER A 7 -6.31 -12.95 5.13
C SER A 7 -7.14 -12.64 3.88
N LYS A 8 -7.62 -13.68 3.23
CA LYS A 8 -8.46 -13.54 2.04
C LYS A 8 -9.65 -12.62 2.30
N LYS A 9 -10.31 -12.80 3.43
CA LYS A 9 -11.48 -12.01 3.80
C LYS A 9 -11.14 -10.52 3.91
N ILE A 10 -10.01 -10.20 4.52
CA ILE A 10 -9.58 -8.81 4.68
C ILE A 10 -9.16 -8.22 3.33
N ARG A 11 -8.47 -9.01 2.50
CA ARG A 11 -8.07 -8.54 1.17
C ARG A 11 -9.29 -8.23 0.30
N GLU A 12 -10.29 -9.10 0.34
CA GLU A 12 -11.52 -8.88 -0.42
C GLU A 12 -12.25 -7.63 0.07
N ARG A 13 -12.26 -7.41 1.36
CA ARG A 13 -12.89 -6.22 1.93
C ARG A 13 -12.17 -4.94 1.49
N PHE A 14 -10.84 -4.98 1.48
CA PHE A 14 -10.05 -3.85 0.98
C PHE A 14 -10.43 -3.52 -0.47
N LEU A 15 -10.48 -4.55 -1.32
CA LEU A 15 -10.80 -4.33 -2.73
C LEU A 15 -12.21 -3.77 -2.91
N LEU A 16 -13.15 -4.27 -2.14
CA LEU A 16 -14.52 -3.79 -2.19
C LEU A 16 -14.62 -2.32 -1.76
N ILE A 17 -13.96 -1.97 -0.67
CA ILE A 17 -13.96 -0.58 -0.21
C ILE A 17 -13.29 0.32 -1.23
N TYR A 18 -12.19 -0.13 -1.84
CA TYR A 18 -11.50 0.63 -2.87
C TYR A 18 -12.46 0.97 -4.03
N GLU A 19 -13.22 -0.02 -4.48
CA GLU A 19 -14.14 0.17 -5.59
C GLU A 19 -15.35 1.05 -5.22
N LEU A 20 -15.87 0.89 -4.03
CA LEU A 20 -17.10 1.56 -3.63
C LEU A 20 -16.87 2.91 -2.96
N LYS A 21 -15.79 3.08 -2.25
CA LYS A 21 -15.56 4.28 -1.44
C LYS A 21 -14.24 5.01 -1.73
N GLY A 22 -13.42 4.43 -2.59
CA GLY A 22 -12.19 5.07 -3.03
C GLY A 22 -10.96 4.66 -2.25
N CYS A 23 -9.83 5.12 -2.77
CA CYS A 23 -8.51 4.74 -2.31
C CYS A 23 -8.26 5.06 -0.84
N GLN A 24 -8.53 6.29 -0.42
CA GLN A 24 -8.23 6.70 0.95
C GLN A 24 -8.97 5.85 1.98
N LYS A 25 -10.25 5.58 1.73
CA LYS A 25 -11.06 4.77 2.64
C LYS A 25 -10.53 3.34 2.72
N ALA A 26 -10.11 2.80 1.59
CA ALA A 26 -9.56 1.44 1.55
C ALA A 26 -8.25 1.35 2.34
N VAL A 27 -7.38 2.35 2.18
CA VAL A 27 -6.12 2.40 2.92
C VAL A 27 -6.39 2.59 4.42
N ASP A 28 -7.36 3.44 4.76
CA ASP A 28 -7.73 3.64 6.17
C ASP A 28 -8.20 2.33 6.79
N PHE A 29 -8.94 1.52 6.04
CA PHE A 29 -9.36 0.21 6.51
C PHE A 29 -8.15 -0.68 6.83
N LEU A 30 -7.15 -0.72 5.95
CA LEU A 30 -5.97 -1.56 6.18
C LEU A 30 -5.09 -1.03 7.31
N THR A 31 -4.87 0.29 7.42
CA THR A 31 -4.07 0.81 8.52
C THR A 31 -4.76 0.52 9.87
N ARG A 32 -6.07 0.56 9.88
CA ARG A 32 -6.83 0.20 11.08
C ARG A 32 -6.71 -1.28 11.40
N TYR A 33 -6.74 -2.11 10.36
CA TYR A 33 -6.55 -3.56 10.52
C TYR A 33 -5.19 -3.87 11.14
N TYR A 34 -4.14 -3.17 10.69
CA TYR A 34 -2.79 -3.38 11.25
C TYR A 34 -2.59 -2.67 12.58
N GLY A 35 -3.50 -1.80 12.97
CA GLY A 35 -3.36 -1.06 14.22
C GLY A 35 -2.29 0.03 14.15
N VAL A 36 -2.08 0.62 12.98
CA VAL A 36 -1.06 1.65 12.80
C VAL A 36 -1.71 2.98 12.41
N ARG A 37 -0.92 4.05 12.50
CA ARG A 37 -1.42 5.37 12.14
C ARG A 37 -1.75 5.45 10.65
N ARG A 38 -2.59 6.40 10.33
CA ARG A 38 -3.11 6.59 9.00
C ARG A 38 -2.02 6.99 7.99
N MET A 39 -2.15 6.50 6.75
CA MET A 39 -1.34 6.97 5.63
C MET A 39 -2.23 7.81 4.73
N ARG A 40 -1.85 9.08 4.53
CA ARG A 40 -2.62 9.96 3.64
C ARG A 40 -2.23 9.73 2.19
N ILE A 41 -3.23 9.69 1.34
CA ILE A 41 -3.04 9.57 -0.11
C ILE A 41 -3.12 10.98 -0.70
N VAL A 42 -2.08 11.39 -1.41
CA VAL A 42 -2.00 12.74 -1.96
C VAL A 42 -1.71 12.68 -3.46
N LEU A 43 -2.53 13.33 -4.25
CA LEU A 43 -2.26 13.49 -5.68
C LEU A 43 -1.42 14.74 -5.87
N ASN A 44 -0.13 14.56 -6.07
CA ASN A 44 0.78 15.68 -6.27
C ASN A 44 1.97 15.24 -7.12
N GLY A 45 1.83 15.42 -8.42
CA GLY A 45 2.86 14.98 -9.36
C GLY A 45 4.19 15.71 -9.21
N ARG A 46 4.20 16.88 -8.59
CA ARG A 46 5.44 17.64 -8.39
C ARG A 46 6.30 17.03 -7.29
N LYS A 47 5.66 16.41 -6.31
CA LYS A 47 6.37 15.79 -5.20
C LYS A 47 7.03 14.49 -5.65
N VAL A 48 6.46 13.84 -6.64
CA VAL A 48 7.02 12.59 -7.18
C VAL A 48 8.15 12.94 -8.14
N GLY A 49 9.30 12.29 -8.00
CA GLY A 49 10.46 12.59 -8.83
C GLY A 49 10.26 12.25 -10.29
N ASN A 50 11.14 12.77 -11.15
CA ASN A 50 11.10 12.49 -12.57
C ASN A 50 11.20 10.99 -12.83
N GLY A 51 10.28 10.50 -13.65
CA GLY A 51 10.24 9.08 -13.97
C GLY A 51 9.55 8.22 -12.95
N ASP A 52 9.27 8.76 -11.79
CA ASP A 52 8.54 8.02 -10.75
C ASP A 52 7.05 8.27 -10.89
N ILE A 53 6.26 7.35 -10.34
CA ILE A 53 4.81 7.48 -10.37
C ILE A 53 4.22 7.57 -8.96
N ALA A 54 5.04 7.27 -7.95
CA ALA A 54 4.63 7.33 -6.55
C ALA A 54 5.85 7.46 -5.65
N CYS A 55 5.64 7.99 -4.46
CA CYS A 55 6.67 7.97 -3.42
C CYS A 55 6.00 8.09 -2.05
N TYR A 56 6.72 7.64 -1.02
CA TYR A 56 6.25 7.69 0.35
C TYR A 56 7.16 8.58 1.18
N GLU A 57 6.57 9.44 2.00
CA GLU A 57 7.33 10.29 2.89
C GLU A 57 6.45 10.70 4.08
N ASP A 58 6.92 10.37 5.28
CA ASP A 58 6.33 10.91 6.51
C ASP A 58 4.81 10.75 6.61
N ASN A 59 4.35 9.50 6.55
CA ASN A 59 2.93 9.13 6.66
C ASN A 59 2.05 9.60 5.50
N LYS A 60 2.68 10.00 4.39
CA LYS A 60 1.96 10.41 3.19
C LYS A 60 2.50 9.66 1.98
N ALA A 61 1.59 9.18 1.16
CA ALA A 61 1.95 8.58 -0.13
C ALA A 61 1.52 9.52 -1.23
N TYR A 62 2.48 9.94 -2.03
CA TYR A 62 2.25 10.89 -3.11
C TYR A 62 2.20 10.14 -4.43
N PHE A 63 1.22 10.48 -5.26
CA PHE A 63 1.03 9.78 -6.53
C PHE A 63 0.83 10.79 -7.65
N THR A 64 1.32 10.44 -8.84
CA THR A 64 0.87 11.10 -10.05
C THR A 64 -0.51 10.55 -10.36
N LYS A 65 -1.27 11.25 -11.20
CA LYS A 65 -2.58 10.79 -11.61
C LYS A 65 -2.50 9.39 -12.25
N ARG A 66 -1.48 9.18 -13.08
CA ARG A 66 -1.25 7.89 -13.72
C ARG A 66 -0.84 6.81 -12.71
N GLY A 67 -0.09 7.20 -11.68
CA GLY A 67 0.44 6.26 -10.71
C GLY A 67 -0.53 5.82 -9.64
N LEU A 68 -1.71 6.44 -9.55
CA LEU A 68 -2.67 6.09 -8.51
C LEU A 68 -3.48 4.86 -8.92
N ASN A 69 -3.02 3.71 -8.47
CA ASN A 69 -3.73 2.44 -8.71
C ASN A 69 -3.50 1.51 -7.51
N LYS A 70 -4.27 0.42 -7.45
CA LYS A 70 -4.24 -0.49 -6.32
C LYS A 70 -2.84 -1.03 -6.01
N SER A 71 -2.11 -1.42 -7.06
CA SER A 71 -0.78 -2.00 -6.88
C SER A 71 0.19 -0.99 -6.26
N ASN A 72 0.21 0.23 -6.81
CA ASN A 72 1.11 1.26 -6.31
C ASN A 72 0.73 1.73 -4.92
N VAL A 73 -0.58 1.80 -4.64
CA VAL A 73 -1.06 2.16 -3.30
C VAL A 73 -0.59 1.14 -2.28
N LEU A 74 -0.70 -0.15 -2.60
CA LEU A 74 -0.26 -1.21 -1.68
C LEU A 74 1.25 -1.23 -1.52
N HIS A 75 1.99 -0.92 -2.58
CA HIS A 75 3.44 -0.81 -2.51
C HIS A 75 3.85 0.29 -1.52
N GLU A 76 3.22 1.47 -1.64
CA GLU A 76 3.53 2.57 -0.72
C GLU A 76 3.02 2.27 0.68
N LEU A 77 1.92 1.55 0.81
CA LEU A 77 1.43 1.14 2.12
C LEU A 77 2.46 0.25 2.83
N TYR A 78 3.13 -0.63 2.09
CA TYR A 78 4.18 -1.44 2.70
C TYR A 78 5.30 -0.57 3.28
N HIS A 79 5.71 0.48 2.54
CA HIS A 79 6.71 1.40 3.06
C HIS A 79 6.23 2.08 4.35
N HIS A 80 4.95 2.44 4.38
CA HIS A 80 4.36 3.04 5.58
C HIS A 80 4.39 2.07 6.77
N LEU A 81 4.01 0.82 6.54
CA LEU A 81 4.00 -0.19 7.60
C LEU A 81 5.42 -0.43 8.13
N ALA A 82 6.40 -0.51 7.24
CA ALA A 82 7.78 -0.68 7.64
C ALA A 82 8.29 0.53 8.42
N TYR A 83 7.96 1.72 7.96
CA TYR A 83 8.35 2.96 8.62
C TYR A 83 7.77 3.07 10.03
N VAL A 84 6.46 2.82 10.15
CA VAL A 84 5.77 2.93 11.44
C VAL A 84 6.28 1.89 12.44
N ASP A 85 6.61 0.70 11.94
CA ASP A 85 7.09 -0.40 12.78
C ASP A 85 8.59 -0.28 13.08
N GLY A 86 9.25 0.72 12.51
CA GLY A 86 10.67 0.93 12.72
C GLY A 86 11.52 -0.18 12.15
N TRP A 87 11.04 -0.84 11.12
CA TRP A 87 11.71 -1.99 10.56
C TRP A 87 12.85 -1.59 9.63
N GLU A 88 14.07 -1.95 10.01
CA GLU A 88 15.24 -1.62 9.21
C GLU A 88 15.58 -2.75 8.26
N MET A 89 15.69 -2.43 7.00
CA MET A 89 16.15 -3.34 5.96
C MET A 89 16.79 -2.50 4.86
N SER A 90 17.55 -3.11 3.99
CA SER A 90 18.15 -2.37 2.89
C SER A 90 17.06 -1.84 1.98
N GLU A 91 17.32 -0.71 1.33
CA GLU A 91 16.37 -0.11 0.40
C GLU A 91 15.95 -1.10 -0.67
N ARG A 92 16.91 -1.82 -1.24
CA ARG A 92 16.62 -2.83 -2.26
C ARG A 92 15.67 -3.90 -1.75
N ARG A 93 15.91 -4.38 -0.54
CA ARG A 93 15.06 -5.42 0.05
C ARG A 93 13.66 -4.89 0.31
N GLU A 94 13.58 -3.67 0.83
CA GLU A 94 12.27 -3.07 1.12
C GLU A 94 11.46 -2.91 -0.15
N GLU A 95 12.08 -2.48 -1.26
CA GLU A 95 11.39 -2.36 -2.53
C GLU A 95 10.88 -3.71 -3.03
N MET A 96 11.70 -4.75 -2.91
CA MET A 96 11.30 -6.09 -3.31
C MET A 96 10.13 -6.60 -2.49
N GLU A 97 10.19 -6.39 -1.17
CA GLU A 97 9.13 -6.84 -0.29
C GLU A 97 7.84 -6.05 -0.50
N ALA A 98 7.95 -4.76 -0.82
CA ALA A 98 6.78 -3.94 -1.11
C ALA A 98 6.07 -4.43 -2.37
N ASP A 99 6.84 -4.78 -3.41
CA ASP A 99 6.26 -5.36 -4.63
C ASP A 99 5.59 -6.69 -4.36
N ARG A 100 6.25 -7.52 -3.56
CA ARG A 100 5.71 -8.83 -3.20
C ARG A 100 4.40 -8.68 -2.41
N TYR A 101 4.38 -7.76 -1.47
CA TYR A 101 3.20 -7.48 -0.66
C TYR A 101 2.02 -7.09 -1.56
N ALA A 102 2.24 -6.14 -2.46
CA ALA A 102 1.18 -5.68 -3.36
C ALA A 102 0.64 -6.84 -4.20
N ARG A 103 1.53 -7.67 -4.75
CA ARG A 103 1.09 -8.81 -5.56
C ARG A 103 0.27 -9.79 -4.74
N LYS A 104 0.68 -10.05 -3.51
CA LYS A 104 -0.03 -11.03 -2.66
C LYS A 104 -1.41 -10.52 -2.24
N VAL A 105 -1.52 -9.23 -1.93
CA VAL A 105 -2.82 -8.65 -1.58
C VAL A 105 -3.78 -8.71 -2.76
N LEU A 106 -3.27 -8.48 -3.96
CA LEU A 106 -4.08 -8.44 -5.17
C LEU A 106 -4.28 -9.81 -5.81
N ARG A 107 -3.64 -10.85 -5.28
CA ARG A 107 -3.76 -12.18 -5.85
C ARG A 107 -5.21 -12.65 -5.84
N LYS A 108 -5.66 -13.11 -6.98
CA LYS A 108 -6.98 -13.73 -7.04
C LYS A 108 -6.94 -15.06 -6.31
N THR A 109 -7.87 -15.23 -5.43
CA THR A 109 -7.95 -16.45 -4.63
C THR A 109 -9.02 -17.36 -5.15
N ILE A 110 -9.27 -17.34 -6.40
CA ILE A 110 -10.23 -18.20 -7.00
C ILE A 110 -9.69 -19.56 -7.01
N GLY A 111 -10.37 -20.27 -6.45
CA GLY A 111 -9.98 -21.53 -6.37
C GLY A 111 -9.07 -21.98 -7.39
N ASN A 112 -8.61 -21.75 -7.46
CA ASN A 112 -7.97 -22.12 -8.12
C ASN A 112 -7.22 -22.50 -7.67
N SER A 113 -7.60 -22.24 -7.53
CA SER A 113 -7.39 -22.34 -7.29
C SER A 113 -7.23 -22.54 -6.96
#